data_78871d85290c4d31d25e5a932b462c19
#
_entry.id   78871d85290c4d31d25e5a932b462c19
#
_cell.length_a   1.000
_cell.length_b   1.000
_cell.length_c   1.000
_cell.angle_alpha   90.00
_cell.angle_beta   90.00
_cell.angle_gamma   90.00
#
_symmetry.space_group_name_H-M   'P 1'
#
loop_
_entity.id
_entity.type
_entity.pdbx_description
1 polymer ?
#
loop_
_entity_poly.entity_id
_entity_poly.type
_entity_poly.pdbx_seq_one_letter_code
_entity_poly.pdbx_strand_id
1 'polypeptide(L)'
;QHPGSHFIYERRGGQMPRLAPKPVVHEVAHGNRFEADGWRMEVAEVVHVQPQLTCLAYRVETVEGMTIVFGGDSAPTDRLTSLARGADVLLHMCHFINGAIDDDRLTSCCSGHLDAATTARDAGVKTLVLVHLTEMMETPGIRERVLADVAGVFEGQVIFAEDLLDVPLGQIETQPIR
;
A
#
# COMPACT_ATOMS: atom_id res chain seq x y z
N GLN A 1 20.29 11.26 21.65
CA GLN A 1 20.33 9.78 21.65
C GLN A 1 20.20 9.30 23.10
N HIS A 2 19.36 8.28 23.37
CA HIS A 2 19.19 7.75 24.70
C HIS A 2 20.49 7.06 25.15
N PRO A 3 21.03 7.33 26.37
CA PRO A 3 22.32 6.77 26.83
C PRO A 3 22.43 5.24 26.72
N GLY A 4 21.33 4.53 26.97
CA GLY A 4 21.29 3.07 26.85
C GLY A 4 21.45 2.55 25.41
N SER A 5 21.25 3.39 24.38
CA SER A 5 21.38 2.96 22.99
C SER A 5 22.83 2.65 22.58
N HIS A 6 23.82 3.30 23.20
CA HIS A 6 25.24 3.05 22.97
C HIS A 6 25.64 1.67 23.49
N PHE A 7 25.23 1.33 24.71
CA PHE A 7 25.49 0.03 25.33
C PHE A 7 24.92 -1.13 24.50
N ILE A 8 23.68 -1.01 24.02
CA ILE A 8 23.06 -2.04 23.15
C ILE A 8 23.80 -2.16 21.83
N TYR A 9 24.24 -1.04 21.23
CA TYR A 9 24.97 -1.03 19.97
C TYR A 9 26.31 -1.77 20.08
N GLU A 10 27.11 -1.48 21.13
CA GLU A 10 28.39 -2.16 21.39
C GLU A 10 28.21 -3.67 21.69
N ARG A 11 27.18 -4.02 22.49
CA ARG A 11 26.85 -5.41 22.80
C ARG A 11 26.47 -6.23 21.57
N ARG A 12 25.99 -5.57 20.51
CA ARG A 12 25.67 -6.19 19.21
C ARG A 12 26.83 -6.14 18.21
N GLY A 13 28.05 -5.85 18.68
CA GLY A 13 29.26 -5.79 17.86
C GLY A 13 29.46 -4.48 17.10
N GLY A 14 28.72 -3.43 17.42
CA GLY A 14 28.93 -2.10 16.86
C GLY A 14 30.19 -1.43 17.39
N GLN A 15 30.89 -0.73 16.53
CA GLN A 15 32.12 0.01 16.90
C GLN A 15 31.82 1.49 17.16
N MET A 16 32.42 2.03 18.23
CA MET A 16 32.32 3.47 18.55
C MET A 16 33.42 4.28 17.83
N PRO A 17 33.17 5.57 17.50
CA PRO A 17 31.91 6.27 17.74
C PRO A 17 30.80 5.85 16.77
N ARG A 18 29.59 5.64 17.31
CA ARG A 18 28.41 5.38 16.50
C ARG A 18 28.08 6.64 15.69
N LEU A 19 28.20 6.56 14.38
CA LEU A 19 27.80 7.65 13.49
C LEU A 19 26.29 7.86 13.62
N ALA A 20 25.91 9.08 14.00
CA ALA A 20 24.50 9.45 13.98
C ALA A 20 24.05 9.60 12.52
N PRO A 21 22.92 9.00 12.12
CA PRO A 21 22.36 9.29 10.83
C PRO A 21 22.04 10.80 10.73
N LYS A 22 22.40 11.40 9.62
CA LYS A 22 22.09 12.81 9.30
C LYS A 22 21.15 12.84 8.10
N PRO A 23 19.87 12.44 8.26
CA PRO A 23 18.94 12.46 7.17
C PRO A 23 18.71 13.91 6.73
N VAL A 24 18.62 14.11 5.42
CA VAL A 24 18.01 15.31 4.85
C VAL A 24 16.51 15.02 4.77
N VAL A 25 15.74 15.77 5.55
CA VAL A 25 14.28 15.57 5.64
C VAL A 25 13.58 16.59 4.75
N HIS A 26 12.69 16.10 3.91
CA HIS A 26 11.79 16.91 3.11
C HIS A 26 10.35 16.60 3.51
N GLU A 27 9.61 17.60 3.95
CA GLU A 27 8.18 17.47 4.17
C GLU A 27 7.46 17.51 2.83
N VAL A 28 6.45 16.66 2.69
CA VAL A 28 5.70 16.52 1.44
C VAL A 28 4.21 16.72 1.67
N ALA A 29 3.50 17.20 0.65
CA ALA A 29 2.08 17.44 0.66
C ALA A 29 1.44 16.97 -0.65
N HIS A 30 0.11 16.98 -0.69
CA HIS A 30 -0.66 16.71 -1.91
C HIS A 30 -0.16 17.54 -3.10
N GLY A 31 0.01 16.88 -4.23
CA GLY A 31 0.47 17.47 -5.49
C GLY A 31 1.98 17.66 -5.59
N ASN A 32 2.76 17.34 -4.54
CA ASN A 32 4.21 17.37 -4.66
C ASN A 32 4.70 16.27 -5.62
N ARG A 33 5.76 16.60 -6.35
CA ARG A 33 6.46 15.71 -7.28
C ARG A 33 7.94 15.76 -6.98
N PHE A 34 8.57 14.60 -7.06
CA PHE A 34 10.00 14.42 -6.84
C PHE A 34 10.57 13.58 -7.95
N GLU A 35 11.82 13.88 -8.30
CA GLU A 35 12.59 13.09 -9.26
C GLU A 35 13.95 12.78 -8.65
N ALA A 36 14.42 11.59 -8.85
CA ALA A 36 15.77 11.14 -8.53
C ALA A 36 16.27 10.19 -9.62
N ASP A 37 17.53 9.78 -9.52
CA ASP A 37 18.12 8.87 -10.50
C ASP A 37 17.30 7.56 -10.56
N GLY A 38 16.65 7.34 -11.68
CA GLY A 38 15.94 6.11 -11.95
C GLY A 38 14.45 6.08 -11.58
N TRP A 39 13.88 7.13 -10.98
CA TRP A 39 12.45 7.16 -10.64
C TRP A 39 11.91 8.58 -10.47
N ARG A 40 10.59 8.69 -10.58
CA ARG A 40 9.81 9.88 -10.20
C ARG A 40 8.67 9.50 -9.27
N MET A 41 8.25 10.43 -8.41
CA MET A 41 7.19 10.21 -7.42
C MET A 41 6.19 11.36 -7.44
N GLU A 42 4.92 11.03 -7.33
CA GLU A 42 3.81 11.96 -7.12
C GLU A 42 3.09 11.62 -5.82
N VAL A 43 2.62 12.64 -5.10
CA VAL A 43 1.99 12.52 -3.78
C VAL A 43 0.54 12.98 -3.84
N ALA A 44 -0.37 12.19 -3.29
CA ALA A 44 -1.77 12.59 -3.08
C ALA A 44 -2.16 12.46 -1.61
N GLU A 45 -2.95 13.41 -1.13
CA GLU A 45 -3.59 13.29 0.17
C GLU A 45 -4.77 12.31 0.09
N VAL A 46 -4.88 11.43 1.06
CA VAL A 46 -5.96 10.44 1.21
C VAL A 46 -6.68 10.63 2.52
N VAL A 47 -7.85 10.01 2.66
CA VAL A 47 -8.70 10.13 3.86
C VAL A 47 -8.43 8.96 4.81
N HIS A 48 -8.01 9.26 6.03
CA HIS A 48 -7.87 8.27 7.09
C HIS A 48 -8.24 8.85 8.47
N VAL A 49 -7.32 9.53 9.15
CA VAL A 49 -7.51 10.02 10.52
C VAL A 49 -7.44 11.55 10.63
N GLN A 50 -7.94 12.24 9.63
CA GLN A 50 -8.05 13.71 9.70
C GLN A 50 -9.02 14.15 10.81
N PRO A 51 -8.79 15.30 11.44
CA PRO A 51 -7.72 16.28 11.17
C PRO A 51 -6.41 16.00 11.94
N GLN A 52 -6.28 14.86 12.61
CA GLN A 52 -5.13 14.56 13.49
C GLN A 52 -3.84 14.36 12.71
N LEU A 53 -3.91 13.76 11.53
CA LEU A 53 -2.77 13.51 10.64
C LEU A 53 -3.13 13.85 9.20
N THR A 54 -2.13 14.31 8.43
CA THR A 54 -2.18 14.31 6.98
C THR A 54 -1.75 12.93 6.48
N CYS A 55 -2.66 12.21 5.82
CA CYS A 55 -2.39 10.88 5.28
C CYS A 55 -2.12 10.97 3.79
N LEU A 56 -1.10 10.28 3.31
CA LEU A 56 -0.59 10.43 1.96
C LEU A 56 -0.47 9.07 1.26
N ALA A 57 -0.80 9.08 -0.03
CA ALA A 57 -0.50 8.02 -0.97
C ALA A 57 0.60 8.47 -1.93
N TYR A 58 1.32 7.51 -2.49
CA TYR A 58 2.48 7.76 -3.35
C TYR A 58 2.37 6.97 -4.65
N ARG A 59 2.63 7.63 -5.77
CA ARG A 59 2.82 7.00 -7.07
C ARG A 59 4.29 7.08 -7.44
N VAL A 60 4.93 5.96 -7.66
CA VAL A 60 6.32 5.86 -8.11
C VAL A 60 6.34 5.31 -9.52
N GLU A 61 7.10 5.94 -10.39
CA GLU A 61 7.33 5.49 -11.76
C GLU A 61 8.83 5.36 -11.99
N THR A 62 9.27 4.21 -12.48
CA THR A 62 10.67 3.94 -12.81
C THR A 62 11.00 4.43 -14.20
N VAL A 63 12.29 4.52 -14.54
CA VAL A 63 12.74 4.90 -15.90
C VAL A 63 12.33 3.89 -16.96
N GLU A 64 12.08 2.64 -16.58
CA GLU A 64 11.56 1.59 -17.44
C GLU A 64 10.05 1.72 -17.69
N GLY A 65 9.41 2.70 -17.05
CA GLY A 65 7.98 2.97 -17.18
C GLY A 65 7.09 2.12 -16.27
N MET A 66 7.64 1.35 -15.33
CA MET A 66 6.87 0.63 -14.33
C MET A 66 6.26 1.60 -13.33
N THR A 67 4.98 1.43 -13.03
CA THR A 67 4.25 2.30 -12.13
C THR A 67 3.68 1.54 -10.94
N ILE A 68 4.07 1.98 -9.74
CA ILE A 68 3.61 1.41 -8.47
C ILE A 68 2.93 2.49 -7.67
N VAL A 69 1.73 2.21 -7.15
CA VAL A 69 1.03 3.10 -6.23
C VAL A 69 0.91 2.45 -4.86
N PHE A 70 1.35 3.17 -3.84
CA PHE A 70 1.16 2.82 -2.44
C PHE A 70 0.04 3.70 -1.88
N GLY A 71 -1.12 3.10 -1.60
CA GLY A 71 -2.32 3.80 -1.16
C GLY A 71 -2.24 4.34 0.25
N GLY A 72 -1.34 3.80 1.08
CA GLY A 72 -1.32 4.07 2.51
C GLY A 72 -2.59 3.56 3.20
N ASP A 73 -2.77 3.97 4.45
CA ASP A 73 -4.01 3.72 5.17
C ASP A 73 -5.03 4.77 4.73
N SER A 74 -6.12 4.31 4.09
CA SER A 74 -7.13 5.23 3.58
C SER A 74 -8.51 4.60 3.44
N ALA A 75 -9.54 5.43 3.59
CA ALA A 75 -10.87 5.17 3.06
C ALA A 75 -10.86 5.32 1.52
N PRO A 76 -11.90 4.83 0.81
CA PRO A 76 -12.07 5.10 -0.61
C PRO A 76 -12.07 6.60 -0.90
N THR A 77 -11.30 7.04 -1.91
CA THR A 77 -11.22 8.45 -2.29
C THR A 77 -10.86 8.62 -3.76
N ASP A 78 -11.50 9.57 -4.42
CA ASP A 78 -11.23 9.91 -5.82
C ASP A 78 -9.77 10.30 -6.07
N ARG A 79 -9.10 10.85 -5.05
CA ARG A 79 -7.68 11.20 -5.15
C ARG A 79 -6.79 9.98 -5.28
N LEU A 80 -7.07 8.90 -4.50
CA LEU A 80 -6.34 7.65 -4.63
C LEU A 80 -6.62 6.98 -5.97
N THR A 81 -7.89 6.90 -6.37
CA THR A 81 -8.29 6.36 -7.67
C THR A 81 -7.60 7.10 -8.82
N SER A 82 -7.55 8.44 -8.75
CA SER A 82 -6.88 9.27 -9.76
C SER A 82 -5.37 9.07 -9.78
N LEU A 83 -4.72 8.98 -8.61
CA LEU A 83 -3.28 8.72 -8.47
C LEU A 83 -2.91 7.34 -9.04
N ALA A 84 -3.78 6.34 -8.81
CA ALA A 84 -3.56 4.96 -9.24
C ALA A 84 -3.89 4.71 -10.72
N ARG A 85 -4.42 5.69 -11.45
CA ARG A 85 -4.88 5.50 -12.82
C ARG A 85 -3.82 4.88 -13.71
N GLY A 86 -4.15 3.70 -14.27
CA GLY A 86 -3.31 2.94 -15.20
C GLY A 86 -2.01 2.42 -14.59
N ALA A 87 -1.88 2.35 -13.28
CA ALA A 87 -0.69 1.80 -12.64
C ALA A 87 -0.54 0.30 -12.89
N ASP A 88 0.70 -0.18 -12.89
CA ASP A 88 0.99 -1.61 -12.99
C ASP A 88 0.61 -2.32 -11.68
N VAL A 89 0.90 -1.70 -10.53
CA VAL A 89 0.60 -2.25 -9.22
C VAL A 89 -0.01 -1.19 -8.31
N LEU A 90 -1.11 -1.55 -7.65
CA LEU A 90 -1.70 -0.79 -6.55
C LEU A 90 -1.63 -1.62 -5.26
N LEU A 91 -0.87 -1.15 -4.27
CA LEU A 91 -0.93 -1.64 -2.91
C LEU A 91 -2.04 -0.87 -2.19
N HIS A 92 -3.10 -1.57 -1.80
CA HIS A 92 -4.28 -0.94 -1.19
C HIS A 92 -4.62 -1.57 0.15
N MET A 93 -4.98 -0.74 1.12
CA MET A 93 -5.49 -1.18 2.41
C MET A 93 -6.69 -2.11 2.24
N CYS A 94 -6.70 -3.21 3.01
CA CYS A 94 -7.80 -4.16 3.11
C CYS A 94 -8.02 -4.52 4.58
N HIS A 95 -8.55 -3.56 5.34
CA HIS A 95 -8.61 -3.64 6.80
C HIS A 95 -9.75 -4.51 7.30
N PHE A 96 -10.86 -4.57 6.56
CA PHE A 96 -12.03 -5.32 6.96
C PHE A 96 -12.74 -5.99 5.77
N ILE A 97 -13.68 -6.86 6.09
CA ILE A 97 -14.59 -7.47 5.12
C ILE A 97 -15.82 -6.57 5.00
N ASN A 98 -16.06 -6.00 3.81
CA ASN A 98 -17.25 -5.19 3.57
C ASN A 98 -18.52 -5.98 3.93
N GLY A 99 -19.42 -5.33 4.67
CA GLY A 99 -20.64 -5.94 5.20
C GLY A 99 -20.48 -6.77 6.47
N ALA A 100 -19.25 -6.99 6.97
CA ALA A 100 -19.03 -7.65 8.26
C ALA A 100 -18.82 -6.66 9.43
N ILE A 101 -18.61 -5.40 9.12
CA ILE A 101 -18.39 -4.32 10.11
C ILE A 101 -19.55 -3.33 10.02
N ASP A 102 -20.16 -3.05 11.17
CA ASP A 102 -21.22 -2.04 11.36
C ASP A 102 -20.68 -0.95 12.29
N ASP A 103 -19.61 -0.26 11.87
CA ASP A 103 -19.01 0.88 12.57
C ASP A 103 -18.63 1.97 11.55
N ASP A 104 -19.47 2.99 11.46
CA ASP A 104 -19.29 4.12 10.54
C ASP A 104 -17.97 4.85 10.77
N ARG A 105 -17.42 4.84 11.99
CA ARG A 105 -16.12 5.49 12.26
C ARG A 105 -14.99 4.74 11.57
N LEU A 106 -15.04 3.40 11.56
CA LEU A 106 -14.06 2.58 10.90
C LEU A 106 -14.20 2.64 9.37
N THR A 107 -15.42 2.50 8.86
CA THR A 107 -15.69 2.52 7.42
C THR A 107 -15.47 3.89 6.77
N SER A 108 -15.55 4.98 7.56
CA SER A 108 -15.24 6.33 7.07
C SER A 108 -13.74 6.65 6.98
N CYS A 109 -12.88 5.85 7.58
CA CYS A 109 -11.42 6.11 7.62
C CYS A 109 -10.56 4.97 7.09
N CYS A 110 -11.14 3.80 6.82
CA CYS A 110 -10.44 2.61 6.32
C CYS A 110 -11.18 2.02 5.11
N SER A 111 -10.50 1.16 4.38
CA SER A 111 -11.06 0.42 3.25
C SER A 111 -11.17 -1.06 3.56
N GLY A 112 -12.25 -1.69 3.09
CA GLY A 112 -12.42 -3.12 3.03
C GLY A 112 -12.00 -3.69 1.66
N HIS A 113 -12.20 -4.99 1.48
CA HIS A 113 -11.79 -5.70 0.27
C HIS A 113 -12.52 -5.23 -1.00
N LEU A 114 -13.83 -4.95 -0.93
CA LEU A 114 -14.60 -4.46 -2.07
C LEU A 114 -14.27 -2.99 -2.40
N ASP A 115 -13.88 -2.19 -1.42
CA ASP A 115 -13.42 -0.82 -1.61
C ASP A 115 -12.11 -0.82 -2.40
N ALA A 116 -11.17 -1.69 -2.01
CA ALA A 116 -9.90 -1.88 -2.72
C ALA A 116 -10.12 -2.37 -4.16
N ALA A 117 -11.02 -3.35 -4.36
CA ALA A 117 -11.38 -3.87 -5.68
C ALA A 117 -12.01 -2.80 -6.56
N THR A 118 -12.91 -1.97 -6.01
CA THR A 118 -13.56 -0.88 -6.72
C THR A 118 -12.54 0.19 -7.13
N THR A 119 -11.66 0.59 -6.23
CA THR A 119 -10.56 1.53 -6.53
C THR A 119 -9.67 0.99 -7.64
N ALA A 120 -9.29 -0.29 -7.58
CA ALA A 120 -8.44 -0.93 -8.58
C ALA A 120 -9.11 -0.98 -9.97
N ARG A 121 -10.40 -1.35 -10.02
CA ARG A 121 -11.21 -1.37 -11.26
C ARG A 121 -11.31 0.04 -11.86
N ASP A 122 -11.70 1.02 -11.07
CA ASP A 122 -11.98 2.38 -11.54
C ASP A 122 -10.70 3.13 -11.95
N ALA A 123 -9.57 2.77 -11.33
CA ALA A 123 -8.25 3.23 -11.74
C ALA A 123 -7.68 2.47 -12.95
N GLY A 124 -8.20 1.29 -13.28
CA GLY A 124 -7.69 0.45 -14.37
C GLY A 124 -6.28 -0.05 -14.11
N VAL A 125 -5.96 -0.45 -12.87
CA VAL A 125 -4.65 -1.02 -12.54
C VAL A 125 -4.54 -2.45 -13.05
N LYS A 126 -3.32 -2.97 -13.21
CA LYS A 126 -3.11 -4.36 -13.67
C LYS A 126 -3.12 -5.35 -12.51
N THR A 127 -2.48 -4.97 -11.39
CA THR A 127 -2.36 -5.82 -10.20
C THR A 127 -2.81 -5.06 -8.96
N LEU A 128 -3.71 -5.65 -8.18
CA LEU A 128 -4.11 -5.20 -6.86
C LEU A 128 -3.43 -6.05 -5.79
N VAL A 129 -2.67 -5.41 -4.91
CA VAL A 129 -2.07 -6.05 -3.74
C VAL A 129 -2.83 -5.61 -2.50
N LEU A 130 -3.52 -6.54 -1.85
CA LEU A 130 -4.24 -6.30 -0.61
C LEU A 130 -3.26 -6.32 0.56
N VAL A 131 -3.11 -5.17 1.23
CA VAL A 131 -2.20 -4.96 2.37
C VAL A 131 -2.96 -4.50 3.61
N HIS A 132 -2.27 -4.35 4.74
CA HIS A 132 -2.89 -3.93 6.02
C HIS A 132 -4.02 -4.87 6.45
N LEU A 133 -3.77 -6.15 6.33
CA LEU A 133 -4.71 -7.22 6.67
C LEU A 133 -4.83 -7.36 8.19
N THR A 134 -6.04 -7.62 8.69
CA THR A 134 -6.28 -7.86 10.11
C THR A 134 -6.38 -9.35 10.43
N GLU A 135 -6.35 -9.70 11.71
CA GLU A 135 -6.52 -11.07 12.19
C GLU A 135 -7.83 -11.73 11.69
N MET A 136 -8.84 -10.93 11.36
CA MET A 136 -10.08 -11.41 10.75
C MET A 136 -9.81 -12.21 9.45
N MET A 137 -8.79 -11.80 8.69
CA MET A 137 -8.40 -12.44 7.43
C MET A 137 -7.72 -13.81 7.62
N GLU A 138 -7.26 -14.12 8.83
CA GLU A 138 -6.65 -15.40 9.20
C GLU A 138 -7.71 -16.50 9.47
N THR A 139 -8.99 -16.12 9.57
CA THR A 139 -10.07 -17.08 9.79
C THR A 139 -10.20 -18.02 8.59
N PRO A 140 -10.24 -19.35 8.79
CA PRO A 140 -10.36 -20.32 7.68
C PRO A 140 -11.54 -20.03 6.76
N GLY A 141 -11.28 -20.00 5.45
CA GLY A 141 -12.28 -19.74 4.41
C GLY A 141 -12.52 -18.25 4.12
N ILE A 142 -12.01 -17.33 4.95
CA ILE A 142 -12.19 -15.89 4.72
C ILE A 142 -11.33 -15.40 3.55
N ARG A 143 -10.09 -15.86 3.46
CA ARG A 143 -9.19 -15.48 2.37
C ARG A 143 -9.77 -15.86 1.00
N GLU A 144 -10.26 -17.09 0.86
CA GLU A 144 -10.90 -17.58 -0.35
C GLU A 144 -12.15 -16.79 -0.70
N ARG A 145 -12.97 -16.45 0.31
CA ARG A 145 -14.15 -15.61 0.12
C ARG A 145 -13.76 -14.20 -0.36
N VAL A 146 -12.80 -13.54 0.31
CA VAL A 146 -12.31 -12.21 -0.08
C VAL A 146 -11.80 -12.21 -1.52
N LEU A 147 -11.01 -13.21 -1.91
CA LEU A 147 -10.51 -13.34 -3.28
C LEU A 147 -11.64 -13.54 -4.30
N ALA A 148 -12.66 -14.33 -3.95
CA ALA A 148 -13.83 -14.53 -4.83
C ALA A 148 -14.66 -13.24 -4.97
N ASP A 149 -14.89 -12.54 -3.86
CA ASP A 149 -15.64 -11.28 -3.86
C ASP A 149 -14.90 -10.20 -4.68
N VAL A 150 -13.58 -10.09 -4.51
CA VAL A 150 -12.73 -9.15 -5.28
C VAL A 150 -12.75 -9.49 -6.76
N ALA A 151 -12.64 -10.78 -7.14
CA ALA A 151 -12.70 -11.23 -8.53
C ALA A 151 -14.05 -10.95 -9.21
N GLY A 152 -15.12 -10.79 -8.43
CA GLY A 152 -16.42 -10.34 -8.93
C GLY A 152 -16.49 -8.86 -9.31
N VAL A 153 -15.51 -8.04 -8.89
CA VAL A 153 -15.46 -6.59 -9.09
C VAL A 153 -14.29 -6.16 -9.99
N PHE A 154 -13.14 -6.81 -9.85
CA PHE A 154 -11.89 -6.45 -10.51
C PHE A 154 -11.33 -7.65 -11.28
N GLU A 155 -11.09 -7.47 -12.58
CA GLU A 155 -10.64 -8.54 -13.49
C GLU A 155 -9.10 -8.69 -13.55
N GLY A 156 -8.33 -7.79 -12.91
CA GLY A 156 -6.87 -7.85 -12.89
C GLY A 156 -6.33 -8.91 -11.92
N GLN A 157 -5.01 -8.96 -11.82
CA GLN A 157 -4.36 -9.83 -10.86
C GLN A 157 -4.60 -9.36 -9.43
N VAL A 158 -4.91 -10.29 -8.52
CA VAL A 158 -5.08 -10.01 -7.09
C VAL A 158 -4.04 -10.78 -6.29
N ILE A 159 -3.33 -10.07 -5.42
CA ILE A 159 -2.34 -10.64 -4.51
C ILE A 159 -2.78 -10.33 -3.09
N PHE A 160 -2.88 -11.36 -2.27
CA PHE A 160 -3.08 -11.25 -0.83
C PHE A 160 -1.70 -11.19 -0.18
N ALA A 161 -1.32 -10.02 0.37
CA ALA A 161 0.04 -9.80 0.84
C ALA A 161 0.37 -10.63 2.09
N GLU A 162 1.63 -11.04 2.16
CA GLU A 162 2.27 -11.64 3.33
C GLU A 162 3.61 -10.96 3.55
N ASP A 163 4.14 -11.01 4.77
CA ASP A 163 5.45 -10.46 5.08
C ASP A 163 6.53 -11.09 4.18
N LEU A 164 7.39 -10.26 3.63
CA LEU A 164 8.48 -10.67 2.75
C LEU A 164 8.04 -11.28 1.40
N LEU A 165 6.78 -11.09 1.01
CA LEU A 165 6.32 -11.53 -0.31
C LEU A 165 6.93 -10.67 -1.41
N ASP A 166 7.57 -11.31 -2.39
CA ASP A 166 8.00 -10.66 -3.61
C ASP A 166 6.79 -10.47 -4.55
N VAL A 167 6.49 -9.21 -4.88
CA VAL A 167 5.44 -8.88 -5.84
C VAL A 167 6.06 -8.81 -7.24
N PRO A 168 5.67 -9.71 -8.17
CA PRO A 168 6.22 -9.68 -9.51
C PRO A 168 5.76 -8.42 -10.26
N LEU A 169 6.72 -7.63 -10.74
CA LEU A 169 6.48 -6.48 -11.58
C LEU A 169 6.59 -6.91 -13.04
N GLY A 170 5.47 -7.15 -13.70
CA GLY A 170 5.43 -7.57 -15.11
C GLY A 170 4.28 -8.55 -15.36
N GLN A 171 3.96 -8.79 -16.63
CA GLN A 171 2.98 -9.80 -16.98
C GLN A 171 3.52 -11.18 -16.55
N ILE A 172 2.81 -11.84 -15.64
CA ILE A 172 2.98 -13.28 -15.48
C ILE A 172 2.41 -13.87 -16.78
N GLU A 173 3.28 -14.33 -17.68
CA GLU A 173 2.84 -15.17 -18.77
C GLU A 173 2.13 -16.38 -18.15
N THR A 174 0.81 -16.37 -18.18
CA THR A 174 0.01 -17.53 -17.82
C THR A 174 0.35 -18.61 -18.84
N GLN A 175 1.27 -19.53 -18.50
CA GLN A 175 1.44 -20.74 -19.30
C GLN A 175 0.11 -21.51 -19.23
N PRO A 176 -0.50 -21.83 -20.38
CA PRO A 176 -1.69 -22.65 -20.38
C PRO A 176 -1.36 -23.99 -19.71
N ILE A 177 -2.15 -24.35 -18.71
CA ILE A 177 -2.09 -25.67 -18.08
C ILE A 177 -2.34 -26.71 -19.19
N ARG A 178 -1.33 -27.54 -19.47
CA ARG A 178 -1.42 -28.66 -20.42
C ARG A 178 -2.10 -29.85 -19.77
#